data_6ef774f150fe0b45390837e39932e7a5
#
_entry.id   6ef774f150fe0b45390837e39932e7a5
#
_cell.length_a   1.000
_cell.length_b   1.000
_cell.length_c   1.000
_cell.angle_alpha   90.00
_cell.angle_beta   90.00
_cell.angle_gamma   90.00
#
_symmetry.space_group_name_H-M   'P 1'
#
loop_
_entity.id
_entity.type
_entity.pdbx_description
1 polymer ?
#
loop_
_entity_poly.entity_id
_entity_poly.type
_entity_poly.pdbx_seq_one_letter_code
_entity_poly.pdbx_strand_id
1 'polypeptide(L)'
;MESTAALKTADGLDLHLRRWQAETVPHRWTFVLVHGLGEHGGRYQHLAAWFTPLGATVYAMDHRGHGRSGGPRGHAPSLDALIDDIDRVVARARTETGGPVVLIGHSFGGLLAIAYALRHPDHIDRAVFSAPLLLVKVKVPGWKRALGKVLPKVAPRLSLSNEVDPSVLSHDPATAQAYRSDRLVHDRITAGLYNDTIARGEEFISRAPELRVPFLLLHGRDDQIVDPVGSQRFFARATAPERAFCLYPGLYHEIFNELEKETVFADIESWLTQRTDADLTGWNPPP
;
A
#
# COMPACT_ATOMS: atom_id res chain seq x y z
N MET A 1 17.96 -10.84 8.55
CA MET A 1 17.96 -10.15 9.87
C MET A 1 16.94 -9.03 9.86
N GLU A 2 16.26 -8.77 11.00
CA GLU A 2 15.38 -7.61 11.18
C GLU A 2 16.08 -6.57 12.08
N SER A 3 15.95 -5.30 11.72
CA SER A 3 16.34 -4.16 12.55
C SER A 3 15.25 -3.10 12.56
N THR A 4 15.24 -2.24 13.58
CA THR A 4 14.27 -1.16 13.71
C THR A 4 14.97 0.17 13.97
N ALA A 5 14.34 1.26 13.51
CA ALA A 5 14.84 2.62 13.73
C ALA A 5 13.66 3.59 13.90
N ALA A 6 13.95 4.75 14.45
CA ALA A 6 13.05 5.91 14.39
C ALA A 6 13.46 6.84 13.24
N LEU A 7 12.45 7.39 12.55
CA LEU A 7 12.63 8.40 11.52
C LEU A 7 11.79 9.63 11.89
N LYS A 8 12.40 10.79 12.00
CA LYS A 8 11.69 12.03 12.32
C LYS A 8 10.95 12.58 11.11
N THR A 9 9.67 12.92 11.30
CA THR A 9 8.89 13.69 10.32
C THR A 9 9.28 15.17 10.34
N ALA A 10 8.78 15.94 9.36
CA ALA A 10 9.02 17.40 9.34
C ALA A 10 8.42 18.13 10.53
N ASP A 11 7.30 17.63 11.06
CA ASP A 11 6.57 18.16 12.23
C ASP A 11 6.99 17.50 13.56
N GLY A 12 8.09 16.73 13.55
CA GLY A 12 8.76 16.23 14.75
C GLY A 12 8.22 14.92 15.32
N LEU A 13 7.28 14.24 14.66
CA LEU A 13 6.83 12.91 15.07
C LEU A 13 7.92 11.86 14.83
N ASP A 14 7.93 10.81 15.65
CA ASP A 14 8.73 9.62 15.40
C ASP A 14 7.92 8.59 14.60
N LEU A 15 8.41 8.22 13.43
CA LEU A 15 7.93 7.08 12.66
C LEU A 15 8.76 5.85 13.00
N HIS A 16 8.08 4.74 13.27
CA HIS A 16 8.73 3.45 13.46
C HIS A 16 9.03 2.83 12.10
N LEU A 17 10.29 2.53 11.85
CA LEU A 17 10.78 1.93 10.61
C LEU A 17 11.37 0.55 10.91
N ARG A 18 10.92 -0.47 10.19
CA ARG A 18 11.52 -1.80 10.14
C ARG A 18 12.36 -1.95 8.89
N ARG A 19 13.45 -2.70 9.00
CA ARG A 19 14.29 -3.09 7.88
C ARG A 19 14.60 -4.57 7.97
N TRP A 20 14.35 -5.32 6.90
CA TRP A 20 14.74 -6.71 6.74
C TRP A 20 15.72 -6.83 5.58
N GLN A 21 16.78 -7.60 5.78
CA GLN A 21 17.77 -7.90 4.74
C GLN A 21 18.42 -9.27 4.99
N ALA A 22 18.89 -9.93 3.93
CA ALA A 22 19.83 -11.04 4.04
C ALA A 22 21.26 -10.51 4.18
N GLU A 23 22.10 -11.21 4.97
CA GLU A 23 23.51 -10.79 5.19
C GLU A 23 24.44 -11.24 4.07
N THR A 24 24.13 -12.37 3.43
CA THR A 24 25.02 -13.07 2.52
C THR A 24 24.61 -13.02 1.06
N VAL A 25 23.48 -12.41 0.76
CA VAL A 25 22.93 -12.32 -0.61
C VAL A 25 23.26 -10.94 -1.19
N PRO A 26 23.79 -10.87 -2.43
CA PRO A 26 24.03 -9.60 -3.10
C PRO A 26 22.73 -8.78 -3.21
N HIS A 27 22.82 -7.49 -2.94
CA HIS A 27 21.69 -6.59 -3.03
C HIS A 27 21.20 -6.43 -4.47
N ARG A 28 19.91 -6.57 -4.72
CA ARG A 28 19.28 -6.43 -6.04
C ARG A 28 18.20 -5.35 -6.06
N TRP A 29 17.35 -5.29 -5.02
CA TRP A 29 16.22 -4.35 -4.93
C TRP A 29 16.09 -3.76 -3.53
N THR A 30 15.63 -2.54 -3.49
CA THR A 30 15.22 -1.86 -2.26
C THR A 30 13.70 -1.73 -2.26
N PHE A 31 13.03 -2.48 -1.41
CA PHE A 31 11.58 -2.36 -1.26
C PHE A 31 11.24 -1.34 -0.17
N VAL A 32 10.36 -0.40 -0.50
CA VAL A 32 9.71 0.49 0.47
C VAL A 32 8.23 0.11 0.51
N LEU A 33 7.81 -0.46 1.64
CA LEU A 33 6.47 -0.99 1.84
C LEU A 33 5.61 0.01 2.61
N VAL A 34 4.43 0.28 2.06
CA VAL A 34 3.41 1.23 2.53
C VAL A 34 2.16 0.44 2.87
N HIS A 35 1.90 0.28 4.18
CA HIS A 35 0.82 -0.56 4.71
C HIS A 35 -0.58 0.09 4.59
N GLY A 36 -1.64 -0.68 4.80
CA GLY A 36 -3.03 -0.25 4.74
C GLY A 36 -3.50 0.55 5.96
N LEU A 37 -4.76 0.99 5.92
CA LEU A 37 -5.38 1.73 7.03
C LEU A 37 -5.60 0.83 8.24
N GLY A 38 -5.25 1.33 9.43
CA GLY A 38 -5.52 0.65 10.71
C GLY A 38 -4.53 -0.45 11.06
N GLU A 39 -3.61 -0.79 10.17
CA GLU A 39 -2.60 -1.82 10.38
C GLU A 39 -1.17 -1.23 10.60
N HIS A 40 -0.12 -2.01 10.36
CA HIS A 40 1.27 -1.59 10.52
C HIS A 40 2.24 -2.44 9.68
N GLY A 41 3.45 -1.93 9.44
CA GLY A 41 4.46 -2.57 8.59
C GLY A 41 4.90 -3.97 9.04
N GLY A 42 4.78 -4.30 10.34
CA GLY A 42 5.16 -5.62 10.86
C GLY A 42 4.31 -6.78 10.33
N ARG A 43 3.11 -6.52 9.84
CA ARG A 43 2.23 -7.54 9.22
C ARG A 43 2.77 -8.09 7.91
N TYR A 44 3.81 -7.49 7.35
CA TYR A 44 4.42 -7.87 6.07
C TYR A 44 5.75 -8.62 6.23
N GLN A 45 6.06 -9.13 7.43
CA GLN A 45 7.27 -9.89 7.68
C GLN A 45 7.42 -11.11 6.76
N HIS A 46 6.33 -11.78 6.41
CA HIS A 46 6.33 -12.94 5.52
C HIS A 46 6.66 -12.55 4.06
N LEU A 47 6.21 -11.38 3.57
CA LEU A 47 6.65 -10.83 2.29
C LEU A 47 8.16 -10.54 2.34
N ALA A 48 8.65 -9.91 3.39
CA ALA A 48 10.08 -9.69 3.56
C ALA A 48 10.87 -11.01 3.61
N ALA A 49 10.34 -12.05 4.28
CA ALA A 49 10.96 -13.37 4.33
C ALA A 49 11.06 -14.05 2.96
N TRP A 50 10.11 -13.80 2.05
CA TRP A 50 10.18 -14.29 0.67
C TRP A 50 11.27 -13.57 -0.14
N PHE A 51 11.30 -12.24 -0.09
CA PHE A 51 12.14 -11.46 -1.00
C PHE A 51 13.58 -11.22 -0.52
N THR A 52 13.85 -11.28 0.78
CA THR A 52 15.23 -11.06 1.28
C THR A 52 16.21 -12.13 0.81
N PRO A 53 15.88 -13.44 0.73
CA PRO A 53 16.77 -14.45 0.13
C PRO A 53 17.04 -14.23 -1.37
N LEU A 54 16.19 -13.47 -2.04
CA LEU A 54 16.32 -13.11 -3.46
C LEU A 54 17.13 -11.82 -3.68
N GLY A 55 17.64 -11.22 -2.61
CA GLY A 55 18.47 -10.01 -2.64
C GLY A 55 17.71 -8.71 -2.40
N ALA A 56 16.46 -8.74 -1.90
CA ALA A 56 15.78 -7.53 -1.52
C ALA A 56 16.18 -7.06 -0.11
N THR A 57 16.34 -5.74 0.06
CA THR A 57 16.28 -5.08 1.36
C THR A 57 14.92 -4.42 1.49
N VAL A 58 14.14 -4.79 2.51
CA VAL A 58 12.76 -4.34 2.68
C VAL A 58 12.68 -3.34 3.82
N TYR A 59 12.20 -2.14 3.54
CA TYR A 59 11.86 -1.11 4.51
C TYR A 59 10.34 -1.03 4.65
N ALA A 60 9.83 -1.07 5.88
CA ALA A 60 8.41 -0.88 6.17
C ALA A 60 8.26 0.09 7.33
N MET A 61 7.69 1.26 7.07
CA MET A 61 7.34 2.19 8.14
C MET A 61 5.94 1.91 8.66
N ASP A 62 5.71 2.21 9.93
CA ASP A 62 4.36 2.41 10.43
C ASP A 62 3.97 3.87 10.14
N HIS A 63 2.84 4.12 9.48
CA HIS A 63 2.36 5.48 9.22
C HIS A 63 2.19 6.28 10.51
N ARG A 64 2.26 7.61 10.42
CA ARG A 64 1.82 8.45 11.54
C ARG A 64 0.43 8.02 12.03
N GLY A 65 0.24 7.93 13.33
CA GLY A 65 -1.01 7.45 13.93
C GLY A 65 -1.28 5.95 13.79
N HIS A 66 -0.31 5.14 13.36
CA HIS A 66 -0.43 3.68 13.22
C HIS A 66 0.71 2.94 13.92
N GLY A 67 0.47 1.67 14.22
CA GLY A 67 1.47 0.77 14.75
C GLY A 67 2.21 1.36 15.96
N ARG A 68 3.54 1.45 15.85
CA ARG A 68 4.44 2.02 16.87
C ARG A 68 4.84 3.46 16.59
N SER A 69 4.36 4.05 15.48
CA SER A 69 4.61 5.46 15.16
C SER A 69 3.82 6.40 16.04
N GLY A 70 4.32 7.62 16.18
CA GLY A 70 3.70 8.70 16.92
C GLY A 70 2.44 9.25 16.24
N GLY A 71 1.70 10.08 16.98
CA GLY A 71 0.49 10.75 16.51
C GLY A 71 -0.81 10.08 16.97
N PRO A 72 -1.95 10.80 16.87
CA PRO A 72 -3.26 10.26 17.23
C PRO A 72 -3.68 9.14 16.26
N ARG A 73 -4.30 8.07 16.78
CA ARG A 73 -4.68 6.89 15.99
C ARG A 73 -5.61 7.22 14.83
N GLY A 74 -5.21 6.77 13.63
CA GLY A 74 -5.95 6.99 12.38
C GLY A 74 -6.02 8.45 11.94
N HIS A 75 -5.06 9.28 12.36
CA HIS A 75 -5.00 10.69 12.00
C HIS A 75 -3.74 11.04 11.22
N ALA A 76 -3.94 11.80 10.15
CA ALA A 76 -2.90 12.61 9.51
C ALA A 76 -3.47 14.01 9.22
N PRO A 77 -2.64 15.06 9.21
CA PRO A 77 -3.10 16.41 8.83
C PRO A 77 -3.64 16.48 7.40
N SER A 78 -3.04 15.71 6.49
CA SER A 78 -3.43 15.58 5.08
C SER A 78 -2.82 14.31 4.48
N LEU A 79 -3.23 13.91 3.27
CA LEU A 79 -2.53 12.87 2.50
C LEU A 79 -1.12 13.32 2.10
N ASP A 80 -0.91 14.62 1.84
CA ASP A 80 0.42 15.15 1.52
C ASP A 80 1.43 14.91 2.65
N ALA A 81 1.02 15.05 3.92
CA ALA A 81 1.89 14.74 5.05
C ALA A 81 2.32 13.26 5.10
N LEU A 82 1.43 12.34 4.68
CA LEU A 82 1.77 10.90 4.56
C LEU A 82 2.69 10.63 3.37
N ILE A 83 2.50 11.35 2.26
CA ILE A 83 3.37 11.26 1.08
C ILE A 83 4.79 11.79 1.42
N ASP A 84 4.89 12.87 2.17
CA ASP A 84 6.17 13.43 2.64
C ASP A 84 6.87 12.47 3.62
N ASP A 85 6.12 11.72 4.44
CA ASP A 85 6.67 10.67 5.30
C ASP A 85 7.24 9.51 4.48
N ILE A 86 6.52 9.09 3.41
CA ILE A 86 7.00 8.07 2.47
C ILE A 86 8.30 8.53 1.79
N ASP A 87 8.37 9.80 1.34
CA ASP A 87 9.56 10.35 0.69
C ASP A 87 10.80 10.26 1.58
N ARG A 88 10.67 10.52 2.88
CA ARG A 88 11.76 10.36 3.86
C ARG A 88 12.27 8.92 3.94
N VAL A 89 11.36 7.94 3.90
CA VAL A 89 11.74 6.52 3.92
C VAL A 89 12.42 6.14 2.60
N VAL A 90 11.88 6.57 1.47
CA VAL A 90 12.46 6.33 0.14
C VAL A 90 13.87 6.93 0.05
N ALA A 91 14.05 8.18 0.46
CA ALA A 91 15.35 8.87 0.45
C ALA A 91 16.39 8.14 1.33
N ARG A 92 15.99 7.73 2.54
CA ARG A 92 16.83 6.94 3.44
C ARG A 92 17.19 5.59 2.84
N ALA A 93 16.20 4.85 2.34
CA ALA A 93 16.38 3.53 1.76
C ALA A 93 17.34 3.58 0.56
N ARG A 94 17.15 4.56 -0.33
CA ARG A 94 18.02 4.80 -1.51
C ARG A 94 19.46 5.11 -1.08
N THR A 95 19.64 5.95 -0.06
CA THR A 95 20.98 6.31 0.47
C THR A 95 21.69 5.11 1.09
N GLU A 96 20.96 4.27 1.85
CA GLU A 96 21.56 3.14 2.57
C GLU A 96 21.88 1.95 1.66
N THR A 97 21.17 1.77 0.54
CA THR A 97 21.31 0.59 -0.32
C THR A 97 21.98 0.87 -1.66
N GLY A 98 21.79 2.06 -2.23
CA GLY A 98 22.30 2.46 -3.55
C GLY A 98 21.70 1.69 -4.74
N GLY A 99 20.71 0.81 -4.49
CA GLY A 99 20.05 -0.01 -5.52
C GLY A 99 18.71 0.56 -6.00
N PRO A 100 18.09 -0.10 -7.00
CA PRO A 100 16.79 0.32 -7.51
C PRO A 100 15.70 0.21 -6.45
N VAL A 101 14.86 1.24 -6.35
CA VAL A 101 13.78 1.33 -5.36
C VAL A 101 12.45 0.89 -5.96
N VAL A 102 11.82 -0.07 -5.32
CA VAL A 102 10.46 -0.55 -5.62
C VAL A 102 9.51 -0.12 -4.50
N LEU A 103 8.55 0.73 -4.81
CA LEU A 103 7.52 1.15 -3.86
C LEU A 103 6.36 0.15 -3.89
N ILE A 104 6.06 -0.50 -2.76
CA ILE A 104 4.98 -1.48 -2.64
C ILE A 104 3.92 -0.92 -1.71
N GLY A 105 2.70 -0.70 -2.20
CA GLY A 105 1.60 -0.18 -1.40
C GLY A 105 0.38 -1.10 -1.42
N HIS A 106 -0.22 -1.35 -0.23
CA HIS A 106 -1.44 -2.14 -0.10
C HIS A 106 -2.62 -1.29 0.39
N SER A 107 -3.79 -1.45 -0.23
CA SER A 107 -5.04 -0.80 0.20
C SER A 107 -4.91 0.73 0.28
N PHE A 108 -5.09 1.33 1.45
CA PHE A 108 -4.79 2.75 1.71
C PHE A 108 -3.33 3.09 1.36
N GLY A 109 -2.39 2.22 1.72
CA GLY A 109 -0.99 2.35 1.30
C GLY A 109 -0.81 2.28 -0.22
N GLY A 110 -1.66 1.53 -0.92
CA GLY A 110 -1.71 1.49 -2.39
C GLY A 110 -2.16 2.83 -3.00
N LEU A 111 -3.18 3.47 -2.40
CA LEU A 111 -3.59 4.83 -2.77
C LEU A 111 -2.44 5.83 -2.56
N LEU A 112 -1.75 5.76 -1.41
CA LEU A 112 -0.60 6.62 -1.10
C LEU A 112 0.57 6.38 -2.04
N ALA A 113 0.83 5.12 -2.41
CA ALA A 113 1.89 4.76 -3.34
C ALA A 113 1.62 5.29 -4.76
N ILE A 114 0.35 5.26 -5.22
CA ILE A 114 -0.05 5.92 -6.48
C ILE A 114 0.17 7.43 -6.39
N ALA A 115 -0.29 8.06 -5.30
CA ALA A 115 -0.10 9.50 -5.08
C ALA A 115 1.39 9.89 -5.07
N TYR A 116 2.21 9.08 -4.40
CA TYR A 116 3.66 9.26 -4.35
C TYR A 116 4.30 9.14 -5.74
N ALA A 117 3.98 8.09 -6.49
CA ALA A 117 4.52 7.85 -7.82
C ALA A 117 4.12 8.95 -8.84
N LEU A 118 2.93 9.55 -8.68
CA LEU A 118 2.49 10.71 -9.47
C LEU A 118 3.25 12.00 -9.10
N ARG A 119 3.63 12.17 -7.82
CA ARG A 119 4.29 13.38 -7.32
C ARG A 119 5.81 13.32 -7.46
N HIS A 120 6.41 12.15 -7.27
CA HIS A 120 7.86 11.91 -7.21
C HIS A 120 8.29 10.76 -8.14
N PRO A 121 7.99 10.83 -9.46
CA PRO A 121 8.25 9.72 -10.38
C PRO A 121 9.74 9.34 -10.47
N ASP A 122 10.64 10.30 -10.24
CA ASP A 122 12.09 10.09 -10.35
C ASP A 122 12.74 9.55 -9.07
N HIS A 123 11.96 9.41 -7.97
CA HIS A 123 12.46 8.92 -6.68
C HIS A 123 12.34 7.41 -6.53
N ILE A 124 11.61 6.74 -7.40
CA ILE A 124 11.43 5.27 -7.42
C ILE A 124 11.60 4.74 -8.83
N ASP A 125 12.07 3.51 -8.93
CA ASP A 125 12.34 2.88 -10.21
C ASP A 125 11.16 2.03 -10.69
N ARG A 126 10.39 1.45 -9.76
CA ARG A 126 9.19 0.64 -10.03
C ARG A 126 8.17 0.78 -8.89
N ALA A 127 6.91 0.42 -9.16
CA ALA A 127 5.86 0.38 -8.14
C ALA A 127 5.03 -0.90 -8.22
N VAL A 128 4.55 -1.39 -7.07
CA VAL A 128 3.57 -2.47 -6.96
C VAL A 128 2.38 -1.96 -6.15
N PHE A 129 1.21 -1.93 -6.77
CA PHE A 129 -0.03 -1.49 -6.14
C PHE A 129 -0.93 -2.70 -5.88
N SER A 130 -1.12 -3.06 -4.62
CA SER A 130 -1.95 -4.18 -4.16
C SER A 130 -3.30 -3.67 -3.66
N ALA A 131 -4.39 -4.05 -4.33
CA ALA A 131 -5.76 -3.68 -3.98
C ALA A 131 -5.90 -2.19 -3.58
N PRO A 132 -5.36 -1.22 -4.37
CA PRO A 132 -5.28 0.18 -3.98
C PRO A 132 -6.67 0.76 -3.73
N LEU A 133 -6.83 1.54 -2.65
CA LEU A 133 -8.10 2.12 -2.21
C LEU A 133 -8.57 3.23 -3.17
N LEU A 134 -8.90 2.86 -4.40
CA LEU A 134 -9.40 3.77 -5.43
C LEU A 134 -10.92 3.94 -5.37
N LEU A 135 -11.65 2.85 -5.19
CA LEU A 135 -13.11 2.85 -5.01
C LEU A 135 -13.50 1.96 -3.84
N VAL A 136 -14.36 2.45 -2.95
CA VAL A 136 -14.90 1.67 -1.84
C VAL A 136 -16.12 0.88 -2.30
N LYS A 137 -16.14 -0.43 -2.04
CA LYS A 137 -17.27 -1.31 -2.39
C LYS A 137 -18.43 -1.20 -1.41
N VAL A 138 -18.16 -0.81 -0.16
CA VAL A 138 -19.16 -0.74 0.91
C VAL A 138 -20.20 0.36 0.62
N LYS A 139 -21.48 -0.02 0.63
CA LYS A 139 -22.59 0.93 0.48
C LYS A 139 -22.75 1.75 1.76
N VAL A 140 -22.30 3.00 1.72
CA VAL A 140 -22.49 3.95 2.84
C VAL A 140 -23.93 4.47 2.83
N PRO A 141 -24.71 4.34 3.94
CA PRO A 141 -26.05 4.90 4.03
C PRO A 141 -26.09 6.40 3.74
N GLY A 142 -27.18 6.90 3.13
CA GLY A 142 -27.29 8.29 2.66
C GLY A 142 -27.06 9.34 3.75
N TRP A 143 -27.53 9.10 4.99
CA TRP A 143 -27.32 9.99 6.13
C TRP A 143 -25.84 10.03 6.58
N LYS A 144 -25.12 8.89 6.57
CA LYS A 144 -23.67 8.86 6.85
C LYS A 144 -22.90 9.62 5.75
N ARG A 145 -23.36 9.53 4.50
CA ARG A 145 -22.79 10.28 3.37
C ARG A 145 -22.97 11.78 3.51
N ALA A 146 -24.16 12.23 3.95
CA ALA A 146 -24.42 13.64 4.25
C ALA A 146 -23.56 14.14 5.40
N LEU A 147 -23.46 13.37 6.49
CA LEU A 147 -22.61 13.67 7.64
C LEU A 147 -21.13 13.73 7.24
N GLY A 148 -20.68 12.82 6.37
CA GLY A 148 -19.33 12.77 5.81
C GLY A 148 -18.93 14.03 5.00
N LYS A 149 -19.89 14.81 4.50
CA LYS A 149 -19.63 16.11 3.85
C LYS A 149 -19.49 17.27 4.82
N VAL A 150 -20.09 17.18 6.01
CA VAL A 150 -20.12 18.26 7.02
C VAL A 150 -19.02 18.06 8.06
N LEU A 151 -18.85 16.84 8.59
CA LEU A 151 -17.90 16.54 9.66
C LEU A 151 -16.45 16.95 9.34
N PRO A 152 -15.91 16.72 8.12
CA PRO A 152 -14.54 17.13 7.79
C PRO A 152 -14.31 18.64 7.89
N LYS A 153 -15.38 19.45 7.74
CA LYS A 153 -15.31 20.91 7.81
C LYS A 153 -15.43 21.46 9.24
N VAL A 154 -16.24 20.81 10.09
CA VAL A 154 -16.55 21.31 11.45
C VAL A 154 -15.78 20.57 12.53
N ALA A 155 -15.45 19.30 12.31
CA ALA A 155 -14.73 18.45 13.27
C ALA A 155 -13.76 17.48 12.54
N PRO A 156 -12.73 17.98 11.80
CA PRO A 156 -11.86 17.15 10.96
C PRO A 156 -11.08 16.10 11.77
N ARG A 157 -10.85 16.34 13.06
CA ARG A 157 -10.14 15.42 13.97
C ARG A 157 -11.05 14.44 14.68
N LEU A 158 -12.38 14.46 14.42
CA LEU A 158 -13.29 13.49 15.01
C LEU A 158 -12.92 12.09 14.54
N SER A 159 -12.59 11.22 15.50
CA SER A 159 -12.22 9.83 15.25
C SER A 159 -13.46 8.98 15.06
N LEU A 160 -13.49 8.24 13.94
CA LEU A 160 -14.57 7.33 13.53
C LEU A 160 -14.02 5.91 13.46
N SER A 161 -14.90 4.90 13.55
CA SER A 161 -14.54 3.52 13.19
C SER A 161 -14.51 3.38 11.67
N ASN A 162 -13.53 2.64 11.14
CA ASN A 162 -13.43 2.31 9.71
C ASN A 162 -14.40 1.19 9.29
N GLU A 163 -15.05 0.54 10.27
CA GLU A 163 -16.06 -0.53 10.09
C GLU A 163 -15.58 -1.72 9.20
N VAL A 164 -14.28 -1.97 9.12
CA VAL A 164 -13.73 -3.11 8.38
C VAL A 164 -14.01 -4.39 9.16
N ASP A 165 -14.67 -5.36 8.54
CA ASP A 165 -14.81 -6.71 9.07
C ASP A 165 -13.56 -7.54 8.73
N PRO A 166 -12.79 -8.00 9.73
CA PRO A 166 -11.60 -8.80 9.47
C PRO A 166 -11.87 -10.14 8.78
N SER A 167 -13.10 -10.65 8.81
CA SER A 167 -13.45 -11.93 8.19
C SER A 167 -13.46 -11.88 6.65
N VAL A 168 -13.51 -10.69 6.06
CA VAL A 168 -13.51 -10.49 4.60
C VAL A 168 -12.16 -9.96 4.07
N LEU A 169 -11.12 -9.97 4.93
CA LEU A 169 -9.76 -9.57 4.51
C LEU A 169 -9.08 -10.65 3.68
N SER A 170 -9.23 -11.91 4.06
CA SER A 170 -8.59 -13.09 3.47
C SER A 170 -9.40 -14.34 3.77
N HIS A 171 -9.26 -15.37 2.93
CA HIS A 171 -9.79 -16.71 3.18
C HIS A 171 -9.03 -17.46 4.30
N ASP A 172 -7.80 -17.03 4.63
CA ASP A 172 -7.07 -17.60 5.77
C ASP A 172 -7.65 -17.10 7.10
N PRO A 173 -8.31 -17.98 7.90
CA PRO A 173 -8.89 -17.58 9.18
C PRO A 173 -7.84 -17.10 10.18
N ALA A 174 -6.58 -17.53 10.03
CA ALA A 174 -5.48 -17.05 10.86
C ALA A 174 -5.21 -15.56 10.66
N THR A 175 -5.42 -15.04 9.45
CA THR A 175 -5.32 -13.60 9.14
C THR A 175 -6.33 -12.78 9.94
N ALA A 176 -7.61 -13.19 9.94
CA ALA A 176 -8.65 -12.51 10.71
C ALA A 176 -8.39 -12.59 12.23
N GLN A 177 -7.91 -13.73 12.73
CA GLN A 177 -7.56 -13.91 14.13
C GLN A 177 -6.37 -13.01 14.52
N ALA A 178 -5.31 -13.01 13.72
CA ALA A 178 -4.15 -12.16 13.94
C ALA A 178 -4.53 -10.67 13.95
N TYR A 179 -5.36 -10.23 12.99
CA TYR A 179 -5.86 -8.85 12.92
C TYR A 179 -6.61 -8.43 14.19
N ARG A 180 -7.50 -9.29 14.72
CA ARG A 180 -8.28 -9.00 15.94
C ARG A 180 -7.44 -9.01 17.22
N SER A 181 -6.40 -9.82 17.28
CA SER A 181 -5.56 -9.97 18.49
C SER A 181 -4.37 -9.02 18.54
N ASP A 182 -4.02 -8.39 17.44
CA ASP A 182 -2.88 -7.48 17.36
C ASP A 182 -3.20 -6.12 17.98
N ARG A 183 -2.48 -5.78 19.06
CA ARG A 183 -2.65 -4.50 19.78
C ARG A 183 -2.18 -3.28 18.98
N LEU A 184 -1.43 -3.46 17.92
CA LEU A 184 -0.96 -2.40 17.03
C LEU A 184 -1.96 -2.08 15.91
N VAL A 185 -2.93 -2.97 15.69
CA VAL A 185 -4.04 -2.76 14.77
C VAL A 185 -5.13 -1.94 15.46
N HIS A 186 -5.80 -1.06 14.71
CA HIS A 186 -6.90 -0.27 15.19
C HIS A 186 -7.95 0.00 14.09
N ASP A 187 -9.17 0.27 14.49
CA ASP A 187 -10.31 0.59 13.61
C ASP A 187 -10.53 2.10 13.40
N ARG A 188 -9.57 2.96 13.71
CA ARG A 188 -9.76 4.41 13.74
C ARG A 188 -9.33 5.08 12.44
N ILE A 189 -10.16 6.07 12.03
CA ILE A 189 -9.85 7.05 11.00
C ILE A 189 -10.50 8.38 11.37
N THR A 190 -9.81 9.49 11.20
CA THR A 190 -10.42 10.80 11.41
C THR A 190 -11.27 11.23 10.22
N ALA A 191 -12.35 12.01 10.49
CA ALA A 191 -13.28 12.47 9.47
C ALA A 191 -12.57 13.24 8.32
N GLY A 192 -11.56 14.04 8.66
CA GLY A 192 -10.75 14.76 7.67
C GLY A 192 -9.97 13.80 6.77
N LEU A 193 -9.24 12.84 7.35
CA LEU A 193 -8.46 11.86 6.59
C LEU A 193 -9.35 10.96 5.73
N TYR A 194 -10.49 10.51 6.26
CA TYR A 194 -11.46 9.73 5.49
C TYR A 194 -11.94 10.48 4.24
N ASN A 195 -12.38 11.74 4.42
CA ASN A 195 -12.86 12.55 3.30
C ASN A 195 -11.78 12.80 2.24
N ASP A 196 -10.56 13.12 2.67
CA ASP A 196 -9.43 13.34 1.78
C ASP A 196 -9.09 12.05 0.99
N THR A 197 -9.08 10.89 1.67
CA THR A 197 -8.85 9.58 1.07
C THR A 197 -9.89 9.26 -0.02
N ILE A 198 -11.19 9.40 0.31
CA ILE A 198 -12.27 9.06 -0.64
C ILE A 198 -12.30 10.01 -1.84
N ALA A 199 -12.02 11.29 -1.63
CA ALA A 199 -11.96 12.28 -2.72
C ALA A 199 -10.83 11.98 -3.72
N ARG A 200 -9.71 11.44 -3.25
CA ARG A 200 -8.53 11.17 -4.08
C ARG A 200 -8.65 9.92 -4.97
N GLY A 201 -9.48 8.95 -4.63
CA GLY A 201 -9.59 7.71 -5.41
C GLY A 201 -10.00 7.96 -6.87
N GLU A 202 -11.10 8.68 -7.09
CA GLU A 202 -11.54 9.06 -8.46
C GLU A 202 -10.57 10.05 -9.12
N GLU A 203 -9.96 10.96 -8.37
CA GLU A 203 -8.93 11.86 -8.88
C GLU A 203 -7.77 11.06 -9.46
N PHE A 204 -7.23 10.07 -8.72
CA PHE A 204 -6.09 9.29 -9.20
C PHE A 204 -6.45 8.39 -10.38
N ILE A 205 -7.69 7.85 -10.45
CA ILE A 205 -8.17 7.18 -11.67
C ILE A 205 -8.13 8.14 -12.86
N SER A 206 -8.53 9.40 -12.68
CA SER A 206 -8.51 10.39 -13.77
C SER A 206 -7.09 10.77 -14.18
N ARG A 207 -6.16 10.77 -13.23
CA ARG A 207 -4.73 11.10 -13.42
C ARG A 207 -3.85 9.91 -13.78
N ALA A 208 -4.41 8.70 -13.93
CA ALA A 208 -3.64 7.52 -14.33
C ALA A 208 -2.76 7.73 -15.60
N PRO A 209 -3.17 8.53 -16.62
CA PRO A 209 -2.31 8.85 -17.77
C PRO A 209 -1.03 9.63 -17.42
N GLU A 210 -0.97 10.28 -16.25
CA GLU A 210 0.22 11.05 -15.81
C GLU A 210 1.29 10.14 -15.18
N LEU A 211 0.91 8.89 -14.79
CA LEU A 211 1.85 7.96 -14.17
C LEU A 211 2.90 7.48 -15.18
N ARG A 212 4.17 7.75 -14.88
CA ARG A 212 5.31 7.40 -15.76
C ARG A 212 6.13 6.22 -15.23
N VAL A 213 6.04 5.96 -13.94
CA VAL A 213 6.78 4.89 -13.26
C VAL A 213 6.27 3.54 -13.76
N PRO A 214 7.16 2.58 -14.11
CA PRO A 214 6.79 1.20 -14.34
C PRO A 214 6.03 0.62 -13.15
N PHE A 215 4.89 -0.06 -13.38
CA PHE A 215 4.11 -0.58 -12.27
C PHE A 215 3.43 -1.92 -12.54
N LEU A 216 3.28 -2.68 -11.46
CA LEU A 216 2.45 -3.87 -11.37
C LEU A 216 1.23 -3.56 -10.47
N LEU A 217 0.03 -3.77 -11.01
CA LEU A 217 -1.22 -3.62 -10.29
C LEU A 217 -1.79 -5.00 -9.97
N LEU A 218 -2.12 -5.25 -8.72
CA LEU A 218 -2.60 -6.54 -8.22
C LEU A 218 -3.93 -6.33 -7.47
N HIS A 219 -4.93 -7.20 -7.69
CA HIS A 219 -6.20 -7.09 -6.96
C HIS A 219 -6.90 -8.45 -6.86
N GLY A 220 -7.50 -8.76 -5.71
CA GLY A 220 -8.40 -9.91 -5.57
C GLY A 220 -9.74 -9.62 -6.26
N ARG A 221 -10.21 -10.52 -7.14
CA ARG A 221 -11.49 -10.32 -7.84
C ARG A 221 -12.67 -10.24 -6.88
N ASP A 222 -12.60 -11.00 -5.80
CA ASP A 222 -13.69 -11.16 -4.84
C ASP A 222 -13.53 -10.25 -3.61
N ASP A 223 -12.67 -9.23 -3.71
CA ASP A 223 -12.49 -8.18 -2.70
C ASP A 223 -13.85 -7.55 -2.34
N GLN A 224 -14.17 -7.57 -1.04
CA GLN A 224 -15.43 -7.07 -0.50
C GLN A 224 -15.31 -5.66 0.11
N ILE A 225 -14.10 -5.11 0.22
CA ILE A 225 -13.77 -3.83 0.84
C ILE A 225 -13.52 -2.76 -0.21
N VAL A 226 -12.59 -3.03 -1.13
CA VAL A 226 -12.21 -2.16 -2.23
C VAL A 226 -12.75 -2.73 -3.54
N ASP A 227 -13.42 -1.90 -4.33
CA ASP A 227 -14.00 -2.36 -5.60
C ASP A 227 -12.90 -2.55 -6.66
N PRO A 228 -12.68 -3.77 -7.18
CA PRO A 228 -11.69 -4.04 -8.22
C PRO A 228 -11.90 -3.22 -9.50
N VAL A 229 -13.12 -2.74 -9.74
CA VAL A 229 -13.45 -1.83 -10.86
C VAL A 229 -12.59 -0.57 -10.82
N GLY A 230 -12.22 -0.08 -9.63
CA GLY A 230 -11.30 1.05 -9.48
C GLY A 230 -9.94 0.77 -10.10
N SER A 231 -9.36 -0.39 -9.79
CA SER A 231 -8.09 -0.85 -10.35
C SER A 231 -8.17 -1.08 -11.86
N GLN A 232 -9.24 -1.69 -12.35
CA GLN A 232 -9.48 -1.89 -13.79
C GLN A 232 -9.54 -0.55 -14.54
N ARG A 233 -10.30 0.42 -14.01
CA ARG A 233 -10.42 1.77 -14.60
C ARG A 233 -9.08 2.52 -14.59
N PHE A 234 -8.32 2.42 -13.48
CA PHE A 234 -6.99 3.01 -13.36
C PHE A 234 -6.03 2.42 -14.41
N PHE A 235 -5.95 1.09 -14.49
CA PHE A 235 -5.06 0.40 -15.43
C PHE A 235 -5.41 0.70 -16.89
N ALA A 236 -6.69 0.69 -17.24
CA ALA A 236 -7.16 0.99 -18.60
C ALA A 236 -6.81 2.42 -19.06
N ARG A 237 -6.66 3.36 -18.12
CA ARG A 237 -6.32 4.76 -18.41
C ARG A 237 -4.81 5.04 -18.34
N ALA A 238 -4.06 4.24 -17.59
CA ALA A 238 -2.62 4.43 -17.43
C ALA A 238 -1.89 4.25 -18.77
N THR A 239 -0.84 5.05 -18.98
CA THR A 239 -0.02 5.06 -20.22
C THR A 239 1.44 4.73 -19.97
N ALA A 240 1.82 4.38 -18.73
CA ALA A 240 3.19 3.94 -18.41
C ALA A 240 3.62 2.81 -19.36
N PRO A 241 4.83 2.87 -19.93
CA PRO A 241 5.27 1.93 -20.96
C PRO A 241 5.39 0.49 -20.44
N GLU A 242 5.83 0.33 -19.20
CA GLU A 242 5.92 -0.96 -18.53
C GLU A 242 4.83 -1.03 -17.45
N ARG A 243 3.72 -1.69 -17.75
CA ARG A 243 2.64 -1.91 -16.79
C ARG A 243 1.99 -3.26 -16.96
N ALA A 244 1.64 -3.89 -15.84
CA ALA A 244 0.90 -5.15 -15.83
C ALA A 244 -0.23 -5.11 -14.78
N PHE A 245 -1.25 -5.94 -14.99
CA PHE A 245 -2.38 -6.05 -14.07
C PHE A 245 -2.76 -7.51 -13.86
N CYS A 246 -2.73 -7.96 -12.61
CA CYS A 246 -3.18 -9.28 -12.20
C CYS A 246 -4.47 -9.13 -11.38
N LEU A 247 -5.54 -9.73 -11.88
CA LEU A 247 -6.81 -9.83 -11.19
C LEU A 247 -7.01 -11.28 -10.76
N TYR A 248 -6.80 -11.58 -9.46
CA TYR A 248 -6.81 -12.94 -8.92
C TYR A 248 -8.23 -13.42 -8.65
N PRO A 249 -8.72 -14.44 -9.39
CA PRO A 249 -10.02 -15.04 -9.11
C PRO A 249 -10.03 -15.69 -7.71
N GLY A 250 -11.10 -15.49 -6.97
CA GLY A 250 -11.28 -16.12 -5.67
C GLY A 250 -10.57 -15.42 -4.50
N LEU A 251 -9.60 -14.51 -4.72
CA LEU A 251 -8.91 -13.82 -3.65
C LEU A 251 -9.71 -12.61 -3.15
N TYR A 252 -9.63 -12.37 -1.82
CA TYR A 252 -10.19 -11.22 -1.13
C TYR A 252 -9.24 -10.02 -1.13
N HIS A 253 -9.38 -9.11 -0.13
CA HIS A 253 -8.69 -7.83 -0.08
C HIS A 253 -7.19 -7.96 0.17
N GLU A 254 -6.81 -8.69 1.21
CA GLU A 254 -5.41 -8.84 1.63
C GLU A 254 -4.71 -9.97 0.85
N ILE A 255 -4.48 -9.77 -0.46
CA ILE A 255 -3.89 -10.79 -1.34
C ILE A 255 -2.49 -11.26 -0.88
N PHE A 256 -1.78 -10.46 -0.11
CA PHE A 256 -0.49 -10.82 0.50
C PHE A 256 -0.65 -11.71 1.74
N ASN A 257 -1.86 -11.87 2.25
CA ASN A 257 -2.20 -12.66 3.43
C ASN A 257 -3.18 -13.82 3.08
N GLU A 258 -3.45 -14.06 1.79
CA GLU A 258 -4.26 -15.18 1.33
C GLU A 258 -3.53 -16.51 1.45
N LEU A 259 -4.28 -17.60 1.32
CA LEU A 259 -3.71 -18.95 1.27
C LEU A 259 -2.76 -19.10 0.08
N GLU A 260 -3.08 -18.46 -1.04
CA GLU A 260 -2.32 -18.45 -2.30
C GLU A 260 -1.29 -17.33 -2.41
N LYS A 261 -0.92 -16.68 -1.30
CA LYS A 261 0.03 -15.53 -1.28
C LYS A 261 1.36 -15.80 -1.99
N GLU A 262 1.82 -17.05 -1.98
CA GLU A 262 3.06 -17.43 -2.66
C GLU A 262 2.96 -17.25 -4.19
N THR A 263 1.79 -17.50 -4.78
CA THR A 263 1.54 -17.20 -6.20
C THR A 263 1.65 -15.70 -6.46
N VAL A 264 1.08 -14.88 -5.58
CA VAL A 264 1.16 -13.41 -5.70
C VAL A 264 2.62 -12.93 -5.59
N PHE A 265 3.41 -13.52 -4.69
CA PHE A 265 4.83 -13.17 -4.54
C PHE A 265 5.67 -13.62 -5.74
N ALA A 266 5.38 -14.81 -6.29
CA ALA A 266 6.03 -15.30 -7.50
C ALA A 266 5.73 -14.41 -8.73
N ASP A 267 4.52 -13.88 -8.85
CA ASP A 267 4.15 -12.93 -9.91
C ASP A 267 4.91 -11.61 -9.77
N ILE A 268 5.06 -11.08 -8.55
CA ILE A 268 5.89 -9.90 -8.29
C ILE A 268 7.36 -10.18 -8.65
N GLU A 269 7.90 -11.32 -8.22
CA GLU A 269 9.27 -11.72 -8.54
C GLU A 269 9.49 -11.84 -10.05
N SER A 270 8.57 -12.51 -10.75
CA SER A 270 8.60 -12.66 -12.20
C SER A 270 8.62 -11.29 -12.90
N TRP A 271 7.72 -10.38 -12.51
CA TRP A 271 7.67 -9.03 -13.08
C TRP A 271 8.93 -8.21 -12.81
N LEU A 272 9.54 -8.35 -11.62
CA LEU A 272 10.77 -7.64 -11.28
C LEU A 272 12.00 -8.19 -12.01
N THR A 273 12.01 -9.47 -12.37
CA THR A 273 13.15 -10.15 -12.99
C THR A 273 13.11 -10.18 -14.52
N GLN A 274 11.93 -9.96 -15.12
CA GLN A 274 11.81 -9.84 -16.56
C GLN A 274 12.63 -8.65 -17.05
N ARG A 275 13.61 -8.92 -17.90
CA ARG A 275 14.45 -7.89 -18.53
C ARG A 275 13.57 -7.05 -19.46
N THR A 276 13.74 -5.74 -19.33
CA THR A 276 13.24 -4.71 -20.20
C THR A 276 13.73 -4.92 -21.62
N ASP A 277 13.02 -5.70 -22.43
CA ASP A 277 13.05 -5.56 -23.89
C ASP A 277 11.94 -6.42 -24.49
N ALA A 278 10.93 -5.75 -25.03
CA ALA A 278 9.95 -6.20 -26.02
C ALA A 278 8.82 -7.18 -25.61
N ASP A 279 8.83 -7.86 -24.44
CA ASP A 279 7.83 -8.90 -24.15
C ASP A 279 6.67 -8.52 -23.23
N LEU A 280 6.61 -7.29 -22.69
CA LEU A 280 5.58 -6.90 -21.72
C LEU A 280 4.22 -6.48 -22.32
N THR A 281 4.09 -6.39 -23.63
CA THR A 281 2.79 -6.11 -24.28
C THR A 281 1.84 -7.32 -24.28
N GLY A 282 2.27 -8.46 -23.78
CA GLY A 282 1.56 -9.73 -23.79
C GLY A 282 1.59 -10.52 -22.46
N TRP A 283 2.07 -9.94 -21.35
CA TRP A 283 2.06 -10.68 -20.09
C TRP A 283 0.62 -10.90 -19.61
N ASN A 284 0.13 -12.11 -19.82
CA ASN A 284 -1.05 -12.64 -19.16
C ASN A 284 -0.56 -13.53 -18.02
N PRO A 285 -1.04 -13.35 -16.77
CA PRO A 285 -0.74 -14.29 -15.70
C PRO A 285 -1.15 -15.70 -16.17
N PRO A 286 -0.44 -16.75 -15.77
CA PRO A 286 -0.84 -18.11 -16.05
C PRO A 286 -2.28 -18.36 -15.56
N PRO A 287 -3.05 -19.23 -16.26
CA PRO A 287 -4.47 -19.46 -15.99
C PRO A 287 -4.73 -20.02 -14.58
#